data_da57eac69ea6090d9b6bfc8606bb2652
#
_entry.id   da57eac69ea6090d9b6bfc8606bb2652
#
_cell.length_a   1.000
_cell.length_b   1.000
_cell.length_c   1.000
_cell.angle_alpha   90.00
_cell.angle_beta   90.00
_cell.angle_gamma   90.00
#
_symmetry.space_group_name_H-M   'P 1'
#
loop_
_entity.id
_entity.type
_entity.pdbx_description
1 polymer ?
#
loop_
_entity_poly.entity_id
_entity_poly.type
_entity_poly.pdbx_seq_one_letter_code
_entity_poly.pdbx_strand_id
1 'polypeptide(L)'
;AMMSLGAAVAFSQCASETWGTTFFGCPAEETIGGKVYMAEAGLFKGYEAALIIHPGGENEVGGTSLATHPLEVTFHGRSCHIASLTDSGINALDCAVDLYQRIKELKKTFPKGAIVGAIFTEAGTAPNVVTPKATIRMTVRGRTVDDLEGIILPAIKAAAQEIAVSYGAQVEMHHYEPLFKDMRQDKRLLDLFTDVMTEFDEAPRILPDDEADGSTDVGNVSYEVPTAQPTLQIGLGLEAHTPEFTCAAGSDYGLDQAIKGAKIMAVVALRYAMHK
;
A
#
# COMPACT_ATOMS: atom_id res chain seq x y z
N ALA A 1 2.46 8.83 14.12
CA ALA A 1 2.86 10.23 14.22
C ALA A 1 3.51 10.55 15.58
N MET A 2 2.88 10.20 16.73
CA MET A 2 3.40 10.52 18.07
C MET A 2 4.77 9.91 18.35
N MET A 3 4.97 8.63 18.00
CA MET A 3 6.27 7.95 18.16
C MET A 3 7.38 8.68 17.41
N SER A 4 7.14 9.03 16.13
CA SER A 4 8.14 9.69 15.28
C SER A 4 8.46 11.12 15.75
N LEU A 5 7.45 11.88 16.17
CA LEU A 5 7.66 13.22 16.73
C LEU A 5 8.47 13.15 18.05
N GLY A 6 8.06 12.25 18.96
CA GLY A 6 8.78 12.05 20.22
C GLY A 6 10.22 11.59 20.01
N ALA A 7 10.46 10.72 19.03
CA ALA A 7 11.80 10.27 18.67
C ALA A 7 12.66 11.42 18.14
N ALA A 8 12.12 12.26 17.26
CA ALA A 8 12.84 13.42 16.73
C ALA A 8 13.22 14.42 17.83
N VAL A 9 12.32 14.69 18.77
CA VAL A 9 12.59 15.53 19.94
C VAL A 9 13.69 14.93 20.83
N ALA A 10 13.59 13.65 21.17
CA ALA A 10 14.57 12.97 22.01
C ALA A 10 15.96 12.91 21.31
N PHE A 11 15.99 12.57 20.03
CA PHE A 11 17.23 12.57 19.24
C PHE A 11 17.90 13.94 19.23
N SER A 12 17.13 15.01 18.98
CA SER A 12 17.70 16.37 18.91
C SER A 12 18.32 16.85 20.22
N GLN A 13 17.91 16.28 21.36
CA GLN A 13 18.47 16.60 22.69
C GLN A 13 19.75 15.80 23.01
N CYS A 14 19.94 14.65 22.37
CA CYS A 14 21.04 13.72 22.65
C CYS A 14 22.09 13.67 21.55
N ALA A 15 21.75 14.12 20.34
CA ALA A 15 22.64 14.07 19.19
C ALA A 15 23.77 15.12 19.28
N SER A 16 24.92 14.81 18.66
CA SER A 16 25.99 15.79 18.47
C SER A 16 25.56 16.87 17.46
N GLU A 17 26.26 18.01 17.45
CA GLU A 17 25.99 19.11 16.50
C GLU A 17 26.13 18.70 15.01
N THR A 18 26.78 17.57 14.74
CA THR A 18 26.98 17.04 13.38
C THR A 18 25.82 16.21 12.87
N TRP A 19 24.86 15.84 13.74
CA TRP A 19 23.71 14.98 13.38
C TRP A 19 22.41 15.76 13.44
N GLY A 20 21.67 15.74 12.33
CA GLY A 20 20.36 16.35 12.23
C GLY A 20 19.25 15.32 12.15
N THR A 21 18.06 15.72 12.56
CA THR A 21 16.82 14.96 12.38
C THR A 21 15.72 15.85 11.83
N THR A 22 14.85 15.27 11.00
CA THR A 22 13.66 15.93 10.46
C THR A 22 12.44 15.07 10.74
N PHE A 23 11.41 15.64 11.33
CA PHE A 23 10.11 15.00 11.42
C PHE A 23 9.27 15.36 10.18
N PHE A 24 8.86 14.34 9.45
CA PHE A 24 7.93 14.47 8.33
C PHE A 24 6.50 14.17 8.78
N GLY A 25 5.63 15.18 8.79
CA GLY A 25 4.21 15.01 9.00
C GLY A 25 3.55 14.55 7.69
N CYS A 26 3.36 13.24 7.53
CA CYS A 26 2.86 12.65 6.29
C CYS A 26 1.35 12.43 6.40
N PRO A 27 0.51 13.11 5.58
CA PRO A 27 -0.94 12.94 5.63
C PRO A 27 -1.41 11.75 4.80
N ALA A 28 -2.65 11.28 5.10
CA ALA A 28 -3.47 10.47 4.20
C ALA A 28 -2.83 9.13 3.74
N GLU A 29 -2.12 8.43 4.63
CA GLU A 29 -1.53 7.12 4.33
C GLU A 29 -2.61 6.12 3.90
N GLU A 30 -3.75 6.11 4.59
CA GLU A 30 -4.88 5.19 4.40
C GLU A 30 -5.73 5.48 3.14
N THR A 31 -5.37 6.49 2.35
CA THR A 31 -6.16 6.93 1.18
C THR A 31 -5.28 7.27 -0.01
N ILE A 32 -4.76 8.50 -0.07
CA ILE A 32 -4.00 9.01 -1.22
C ILE A 32 -2.48 8.86 -1.08
N GLY A 33 -1.97 8.28 0.02
CA GLY A 33 -0.55 8.01 0.20
C GLY A 33 0.35 9.24 0.10
N GLY A 34 0.26 10.13 1.09
CA GLY A 34 1.02 11.39 1.05
C GLY A 34 2.52 11.23 0.85
N LYS A 35 3.12 10.12 1.34
CA LYS A 35 4.55 9.84 1.17
C LYS A 35 4.93 9.53 -0.28
N VAL A 36 3.99 9.07 -1.13
CA VAL A 36 4.25 8.89 -2.56
C VAL A 36 4.63 10.23 -3.19
N TYR A 37 3.79 11.24 -3.01
CA TYR A 37 4.03 12.58 -3.56
C TYR A 37 5.25 13.26 -2.94
N MET A 38 5.50 13.02 -1.65
CA MET A 38 6.69 13.53 -0.97
C MET A 38 7.98 12.89 -1.53
N ALA A 39 7.96 11.58 -1.82
CA ALA A 39 9.08 10.88 -2.45
C ALA A 39 9.30 11.36 -3.89
N GLU A 40 8.24 11.50 -4.68
CA GLU A 40 8.30 12.06 -6.04
C GLU A 40 8.87 13.48 -6.06
N ALA A 41 8.53 14.30 -5.07
CA ALA A 41 9.09 15.64 -4.89
C ALA A 41 10.55 15.63 -4.38
N GLY A 42 11.12 14.46 -4.08
CA GLY A 42 12.49 14.28 -3.63
C GLY A 42 12.74 14.73 -2.19
N LEU A 43 11.71 14.83 -1.35
CA LEU A 43 11.85 15.35 0.02
C LEU A 43 12.68 14.42 0.93
N PHE A 44 12.82 13.14 0.58
CA PHE A 44 13.61 12.17 1.34
C PHE A 44 15.06 12.06 0.85
N LYS A 45 15.43 12.75 -0.25
CA LYS A 45 16.78 12.71 -0.80
C LYS A 45 17.79 13.43 0.12
N GLY A 46 18.95 12.80 0.28
CA GLY A 46 20.03 13.35 1.11
C GLY A 46 19.94 13.02 2.60
N TYR A 47 18.88 12.31 3.03
CA TYR A 47 18.86 11.68 4.35
C TYR A 47 19.60 10.35 4.33
N GLU A 48 20.10 9.94 5.50
CA GLU A 48 20.87 8.72 5.63
C GLU A 48 20.02 7.51 5.99
N ALA A 49 18.89 7.76 6.68
CA ALA A 49 17.90 6.77 7.03
C ALA A 49 16.53 7.41 7.26
N ALA A 50 15.48 6.66 7.04
CA ALA A 50 14.10 6.98 7.43
C ALA A 50 13.57 5.90 8.39
N LEU A 51 13.02 6.33 9.51
CA LEU A 51 12.53 5.46 10.57
C LEU A 51 11.07 5.73 10.85
N ILE A 52 10.29 4.67 10.99
CA ILE A 52 8.90 4.73 11.43
C ILE A 52 8.59 3.46 12.24
N ILE A 53 7.71 3.54 13.24
CA ILE A 53 7.12 2.39 13.92
C ILE A 53 5.62 2.40 13.69
N HIS A 54 5.08 1.25 13.28
CA HIS A 54 3.65 1.03 13.15
C HIS A 54 3.09 0.40 14.44
N PRO A 55 1.94 0.85 14.97
CA PRO A 55 1.26 0.14 16.05
C PRO A 55 0.65 -1.18 15.54
N GLY A 56 0.66 -2.22 16.36
CA GLY A 56 0.11 -3.51 15.95
C GLY A 56 -0.38 -4.39 17.08
N GLY A 57 -0.80 -5.60 16.75
CA GLY A 57 -1.20 -6.64 17.69
C GLY A 57 -0.05 -7.47 18.25
N GLU A 58 1.12 -7.38 17.62
CA GLU A 58 2.37 -8.06 18.00
C GLU A 58 3.57 -7.15 17.79
N ASN A 59 4.70 -7.50 18.39
CA ASN A 59 6.00 -6.88 18.11
C ASN A 59 6.64 -7.63 16.94
N GLU A 60 6.97 -6.93 15.85
CA GLU A 60 7.51 -7.56 14.64
C GLU A 60 8.59 -6.68 14.00
N VAL A 61 9.61 -7.36 13.45
CA VAL A 61 10.68 -6.74 12.67
C VAL A 61 10.93 -7.57 11.42
N GLY A 62 11.12 -6.92 10.28
CA GLY A 62 11.34 -7.59 8.99
C GLY A 62 10.09 -7.64 8.12
N GLY A 63 10.02 -8.63 7.23
CA GLY A 63 8.97 -8.74 6.23
C GLY A 63 9.00 -7.63 5.18
N THR A 64 7.94 -7.54 4.40
CA THR A 64 7.74 -6.52 3.35
C THR A 64 6.27 -6.12 3.26
N SER A 65 5.94 -5.14 2.43
CA SER A 65 4.58 -4.84 2.00
C SER A 65 4.40 -5.13 0.51
N LEU A 66 3.16 -5.30 0.06
CA LEU A 66 2.84 -5.51 -1.34
C LEU A 66 2.82 -4.17 -2.09
N ALA A 67 3.33 -4.16 -3.32
CA ALA A 67 3.05 -3.06 -4.25
C ALA A 67 1.57 -3.07 -4.62
N THR A 68 0.94 -1.89 -4.70
CA THR A 68 -0.46 -1.74 -5.11
C THR A 68 -0.65 -0.54 -6.03
N HIS A 69 -1.45 -0.72 -7.08
CA HIS A 69 -1.83 0.37 -8.00
C HIS A 69 -3.25 0.10 -8.50
N PRO A 70 -4.27 0.55 -7.79
CA PRO A 70 -5.66 0.31 -8.13
C PRO A 70 -6.02 0.83 -9.51
N LEU A 71 -6.86 0.09 -10.23
CA LEU A 71 -7.23 0.39 -11.62
C LEU A 71 -8.74 0.44 -11.77
N GLU A 72 -9.24 1.47 -12.43
CA GLU A 72 -10.61 1.56 -12.93
C GLU A 72 -10.63 1.39 -14.45
N VAL A 73 -11.53 0.54 -14.93
CA VAL A 73 -11.78 0.32 -16.36
C VAL A 73 -13.24 0.61 -16.64
N THR A 74 -13.48 1.54 -17.56
CA THR A 74 -14.80 1.92 -18.02
C THR A 74 -14.97 1.59 -19.49
N PHE A 75 -15.96 0.78 -19.81
CA PHE A 75 -16.36 0.49 -21.18
C PHE A 75 -17.51 1.43 -21.60
N HIS A 76 -17.40 1.97 -22.80
CA HIS A 76 -18.43 2.78 -23.45
C HIS A 76 -18.95 2.05 -24.67
N GLY A 77 -20.21 1.72 -24.65
CA GLY A 77 -20.97 1.11 -25.74
C GLY A 77 -21.97 2.05 -26.36
N ARG A 78 -23.07 1.50 -26.82
CA ARG A 78 -24.18 2.26 -27.42
C ARG A 78 -25.52 1.67 -27.01
N SER A 79 -26.39 2.47 -26.40
CA SER A 79 -27.69 2.01 -25.97
C SER A 79 -28.64 1.80 -27.15
N CYS A 80 -29.51 0.81 -27.01
CA CYS A 80 -30.71 0.63 -27.81
C CYS A 80 -31.74 -0.17 -26.97
N HIS A 81 -32.96 -0.23 -27.43
CA HIS A 81 -33.95 -1.10 -26.82
C HIS A 81 -33.59 -2.56 -27.13
N ILE A 82 -33.57 -3.46 -26.12
CA ILE A 82 -33.13 -4.85 -26.29
C ILE A 82 -33.96 -5.63 -27.31
N ALA A 83 -35.22 -5.25 -27.52
CA ALA A 83 -36.12 -5.82 -28.53
C ALA A 83 -35.98 -5.15 -29.91
N SER A 84 -35.01 -4.26 -30.10
CA SER A 84 -34.74 -3.66 -31.39
C SER A 84 -34.21 -4.72 -32.36
N LEU A 85 -34.83 -4.79 -33.54
CA LEU A 85 -34.41 -5.73 -34.59
C LEU A 85 -33.11 -5.30 -35.33
N THR A 86 -32.57 -4.13 -34.97
CA THR A 86 -31.33 -3.62 -35.55
C THR A 86 -30.17 -3.95 -34.59
N ASP A 87 -29.12 -4.60 -35.07
CA ASP A 87 -27.84 -4.83 -34.36
C ASP A 87 -27.05 -3.54 -34.09
N SER A 88 -27.75 -2.52 -33.59
CA SER A 88 -27.16 -1.19 -33.39
C SER A 88 -26.61 -0.94 -31.99
N GLY A 89 -26.92 -1.81 -31.03
CA GLY A 89 -26.45 -1.72 -29.65
C GLY A 89 -25.05 -2.27 -29.46
N ILE A 90 -24.31 -1.69 -28.54
CA ILE A 90 -23.03 -2.23 -28.03
C ILE A 90 -23.16 -2.28 -26.51
N ASN A 91 -23.18 -3.49 -25.96
CA ASN A 91 -23.39 -3.69 -24.52
C ASN A 91 -22.08 -3.57 -23.73
N ALA A 92 -21.90 -2.45 -23.07
CA ALA A 92 -20.73 -2.22 -22.21
C ALA A 92 -20.67 -3.17 -21.00
N LEU A 93 -21.84 -3.64 -20.52
CA LEU A 93 -21.85 -4.60 -19.41
C LEU A 93 -21.28 -5.97 -19.82
N ASP A 94 -21.56 -6.44 -21.04
CA ASP A 94 -20.98 -7.68 -21.54
C ASP A 94 -19.44 -7.57 -21.61
N CYS A 95 -18.93 -6.43 -22.08
CA CYS A 95 -17.48 -6.17 -22.06
C CYS A 95 -16.90 -6.25 -20.65
N ALA A 96 -17.55 -5.63 -19.66
CA ALA A 96 -17.08 -5.62 -18.28
C ALA A 96 -17.18 -7.01 -17.62
N VAL A 97 -18.19 -7.79 -17.93
CA VAL A 97 -18.32 -9.19 -17.49
C VAL A 97 -17.24 -10.08 -18.10
N ASP A 98 -16.96 -9.93 -19.40
CA ASP A 98 -15.89 -10.67 -20.06
C ASP A 98 -14.51 -10.31 -19.48
N LEU A 99 -14.26 -9.03 -19.18
CA LEU A 99 -13.03 -8.63 -18.50
C LEU A 99 -12.95 -9.28 -17.11
N TYR A 100 -14.02 -9.28 -16.33
CA TYR A 100 -14.04 -9.94 -15.03
C TYR A 100 -13.72 -11.43 -15.11
N GLN A 101 -14.26 -12.13 -16.12
CA GLN A 101 -13.96 -13.54 -16.36
C GLN A 101 -12.50 -13.73 -16.83
N ARG A 102 -12.03 -12.90 -17.74
CA ARG A 102 -10.65 -12.94 -18.23
C ARG A 102 -9.63 -12.73 -17.11
N ILE A 103 -9.90 -11.82 -16.16
CA ILE A 103 -9.05 -11.61 -14.99
C ILE A 103 -8.93 -12.89 -14.15
N LYS A 104 -10.01 -13.66 -13.96
CA LYS A 104 -9.95 -14.93 -13.23
C LYS A 104 -9.00 -15.93 -13.91
N GLU A 105 -8.96 -15.98 -15.24
CA GLU A 105 -8.03 -16.82 -15.97
C GLU A 105 -6.60 -16.29 -15.90
N LEU A 106 -6.40 -14.98 -16.09
CA LEU A 106 -5.09 -14.33 -16.00
C LEU A 106 -4.43 -14.53 -14.63
N LYS A 107 -5.22 -14.50 -13.54
CA LYS A 107 -4.71 -14.76 -12.18
C LYS A 107 -3.99 -16.10 -12.03
N LYS A 108 -4.30 -17.09 -12.86
CA LYS A 108 -3.62 -18.41 -12.85
C LYS A 108 -2.20 -18.34 -13.40
N THR A 109 -1.88 -17.29 -14.17
CA THR A 109 -0.59 -17.08 -14.82
C THR A 109 0.24 -15.97 -14.18
N PHE A 110 -0.35 -15.23 -13.24
CA PHE A 110 0.35 -14.13 -12.56
C PHE A 110 1.43 -14.66 -11.59
N PRO A 111 2.43 -13.85 -11.31
CA PRO A 111 3.43 -14.16 -10.29
C PRO A 111 2.77 -14.53 -8.96
N LYS A 112 3.44 -15.41 -8.19
CA LYS A 112 2.96 -15.81 -6.86
C LYS A 112 2.77 -14.60 -5.96
N GLY A 113 1.63 -14.54 -5.25
CA GLY A 113 1.29 -13.42 -4.37
C GLY A 113 0.55 -12.27 -5.06
N ALA A 114 0.26 -12.37 -6.37
CA ALA A 114 -0.60 -11.40 -7.04
C ALA A 114 -2.04 -11.45 -6.50
N ILE A 115 -2.60 -10.29 -6.18
CA ILE A 115 -3.97 -10.13 -5.69
C ILE A 115 -4.72 -9.20 -6.64
N VAL A 116 -5.88 -9.64 -7.14
CA VAL A 116 -6.80 -8.80 -7.88
C VAL A 116 -8.19 -9.00 -7.30
N GLY A 117 -8.72 -7.98 -6.65
CA GLY A 117 -10.11 -7.86 -6.25
C GLY A 117 -10.85 -6.94 -7.21
N ALA A 118 -12.11 -7.23 -7.57
CA ALA A 118 -12.86 -6.42 -8.52
C ALA A 118 -14.33 -6.30 -8.12
N ILE A 119 -14.89 -5.12 -8.33
CA ILE A 119 -16.32 -4.82 -8.17
C ILE A 119 -16.83 -4.04 -9.38
N PHE A 120 -18.12 -4.19 -9.69
CA PHE A 120 -18.81 -3.31 -10.64
C PHE A 120 -19.31 -2.09 -9.87
N THR A 121 -18.93 -0.89 -10.31
CA THR A 121 -19.42 0.38 -9.76
C THR A 121 -20.53 0.98 -10.63
N GLU A 122 -20.60 0.58 -11.91
CA GLU A 122 -21.67 0.93 -12.84
C GLU A 122 -21.93 -0.26 -13.78
N ALA A 123 -23.18 -0.71 -13.91
CA ALA A 123 -23.52 -1.91 -14.66
C ALA A 123 -24.89 -1.80 -15.38
N GLY A 124 -25.37 -0.59 -15.65
CA GLY A 124 -26.64 -0.30 -16.31
C GLY A 124 -27.75 0.09 -15.36
N THR A 125 -28.92 0.48 -15.92
CA THR A 125 -30.04 1.05 -15.16
C THR A 125 -31.36 0.29 -15.34
N ALA A 126 -31.56 -0.37 -16.50
CA ALA A 126 -32.80 -1.08 -16.81
C ALA A 126 -32.54 -2.28 -17.71
N PRO A 127 -33.19 -3.45 -17.45
CA PRO A 127 -32.90 -4.70 -18.17
C PRO A 127 -33.39 -4.71 -19.63
N ASN A 128 -34.27 -3.80 -20.01
CA ASN A 128 -34.78 -3.65 -21.37
C ASN A 128 -33.99 -2.63 -22.24
N VAL A 129 -32.88 -2.12 -21.71
CA VAL A 129 -31.98 -1.19 -22.39
C VAL A 129 -30.57 -1.80 -22.44
N VAL A 130 -29.98 -1.85 -23.65
CA VAL A 130 -28.56 -2.24 -23.80
C VAL A 130 -27.70 -1.23 -23.06
N THR A 131 -26.87 -1.70 -22.15
CA THR A 131 -26.06 -0.90 -21.23
C THR A 131 -25.01 -0.10 -21.99
N PRO A 132 -25.07 1.24 -22.03
CA PRO A 132 -24.12 2.06 -22.80
C PRO A 132 -22.81 2.33 -22.04
N LYS A 133 -22.78 2.11 -20.73
CA LYS A 133 -21.60 2.34 -19.90
C LYS A 133 -21.54 1.34 -18.76
N ALA A 134 -20.38 0.73 -18.55
CA ALA A 134 -20.11 -0.14 -17.42
C ALA A 134 -18.71 0.11 -16.90
N THR A 135 -18.58 0.15 -15.58
CA THR A 135 -17.31 0.45 -14.89
C THR A 135 -16.98 -0.66 -13.89
N ILE A 136 -15.77 -1.14 -13.95
CA ILE A 136 -15.17 -2.09 -13.01
C ILE A 136 -14.00 -1.43 -12.28
N ARG A 137 -14.04 -1.43 -10.96
CA ARG A 137 -12.92 -1.02 -10.09
C ARG A 137 -12.20 -2.22 -9.55
N MET A 138 -10.88 -2.12 -9.52
CA MET A 138 -10.01 -3.20 -9.07
C MET A 138 -8.96 -2.70 -8.10
N THR A 139 -8.75 -3.42 -7.00
CA THR A 139 -7.49 -3.40 -6.29
C THR A 139 -6.56 -4.38 -6.98
N VAL A 140 -5.35 -3.95 -7.33
CA VAL A 140 -4.36 -4.78 -8.01
C VAL A 140 -3.06 -4.71 -7.22
N ARG A 141 -2.58 -5.86 -6.72
CA ARG A 141 -1.36 -5.95 -5.93
C ARG A 141 -0.40 -6.96 -6.53
N GLY A 142 0.88 -6.67 -6.45
CA GLY A 142 1.99 -7.57 -6.76
C GLY A 142 2.95 -7.65 -5.58
N ARG A 143 3.80 -8.68 -5.54
CA ARG A 143 4.85 -8.76 -4.51
C ARG A 143 5.85 -7.63 -4.64
N THR A 144 6.14 -7.25 -5.87
CA THR A 144 7.06 -6.16 -6.22
C THR A 144 6.38 -5.21 -7.20
N VAL A 145 6.90 -3.99 -7.28
CA VAL A 145 6.48 -3.03 -8.30
C VAL A 145 6.77 -3.56 -9.72
N ASP A 146 7.84 -4.32 -9.89
CA ASP A 146 8.19 -4.91 -11.18
C ASP A 146 7.17 -5.96 -11.63
N ASP A 147 6.70 -6.83 -10.73
CA ASP A 147 5.60 -7.75 -11.01
C ASP A 147 4.31 -7.01 -11.35
N LEU A 148 3.99 -5.98 -10.57
CA LEU A 148 2.75 -5.22 -10.69
C LEU A 148 2.69 -4.44 -12.00
N GLU A 149 3.69 -3.57 -12.23
CA GLU A 149 3.74 -2.65 -13.38
C GLU A 149 4.25 -3.34 -14.66
N GLY A 150 5.11 -4.36 -14.51
CA GLY A 150 5.71 -5.06 -15.65
C GLY A 150 4.88 -6.23 -16.18
N ILE A 151 4.08 -6.88 -15.35
CA ILE A 151 3.37 -8.13 -15.72
C ILE A 151 1.86 -8.00 -15.50
N ILE A 152 1.41 -7.71 -14.28
CA ILE A 152 0.01 -7.87 -13.90
C ILE A 152 -0.86 -6.81 -14.57
N LEU A 153 -0.54 -5.53 -14.38
CA LEU A 153 -1.31 -4.42 -14.95
C LEU A 153 -1.28 -4.40 -16.49
N PRO A 154 -0.15 -4.62 -17.17
CA PRO A 154 -0.13 -4.73 -18.63
C PRO A 154 -1.05 -5.83 -19.17
N ALA A 155 -1.09 -7.01 -18.52
CA ALA A 155 -1.96 -8.10 -18.94
C ALA A 155 -3.46 -7.75 -18.78
N ILE A 156 -3.83 -7.10 -17.68
CA ILE A 156 -5.21 -6.64 -17.46
C ILE A 156 -5.60 -5.57 -18.48
N LYS A 157 -4.74 -4.57 -18.70
CA LYS A 157 -4.98 -3.48 -19.65
C LYS A 157 -5.08 -3.99 -21.09
N ALA A 158 -4.22 -4.93 -21.49
CA ALA A 158 -4.29 -5.57 -22.80
C ALA A 158 -5.61 -6.33 -23.00
N ALA A 159 -6.02 -7.13 -21.99
CA ALA A 159 -7.30 -7.84 -22.04
C ALA A 159 -8.50 -6.90 -22.19
N ALA A 160 -8.52 -5.78 -21.44
CA ALA A 160 -9.57 -4.78 -21.56
C ALA A 160 -9.63 -4.16 -22.97
N GLN A 161 -8.49 -3.86 -23.57
CA GLN A 161 -8.40 -3.32 -24.92
C GLN A 161 -8.87 -4.35 -25.98
N GLU A 162 -8.42 -5.61 -25.87
CA GLU A 162 -8.86 -6.69 -26.78
C GLU A 162 -10.37 -6.88 -26.74
N ILE A 163 -10.97 -6.89 -25.54
CA ILE A 163 -12.41 -7.01 -25.36
C ILE A 163 -13.14 -5.81 -25.99
N ALA A 164 -12.70 -4.60 -25.69
CA ALA A 164 -13.32 -3.41 -26.29
C ALA A 164 -13.35 -3.47 -27.81
N VAL A 165 -12.23 -3.87 -28.43
CA VAL A 165 -12.13 -4.04 -29.89
C VAL A 165 -13.10 -5.12 -30.39
N SER A 166 -13.20 -6.26 -29.69
CA SER A 166 -14.07 -7.39 -30.13
C SER A 166 -15.57 -7.04 -30.13
N TYR A 167 -16.00 -6.15 -29.23
CA TYR A 167 -17.38 -5.67 -29.14
C TYR A 167 -17.63 -4.38 -29.95
N GLY A 168 -16.58 -3.74 -30.48
CA GLY A 168 -16.68 -2.41 -31.07
C GLY A 168 -16.96 -1.30 -30.07
N ALA A 169 -16.64 -1.54 -28.80
CA ALA A 169 -16.75 -0.59 -27.71
C ALA A 169 -15.51 0.28 -27.58
N GLN A 170 -15.61 1.39 -26.85
CA GLN A 170 -14.47 2.15 -26.37
C GLN A 170 -14.14 1.76 -24.94
N VAL A 171 -12.87 1.90 -24.52
CA VAL A 171 -12.44 1.63 -23.16
C VAL A 171 -11.56 2.76 -22.65
N GLU A 172 -11.83 3.19 -21.42
CA GLU A 172 -11.04 4.15 -20.66
C GLU A 172 -10.46 3.43 -19.43
N MET A 173 -9.21 3.73 -19.10
CA MET A 173 -8.52 3.13 -17.97
C MET A 173 -7.75 4.20 -17.21
N HIS A 174 -7.94 4.26 -15.89
CA HIS A 174 -7.16 5.15 -15.05
C HIS A 174 -6.90 4.54 -13.67
N HIS A 175 -5.80 4.95 -13.07
CA HIS A 175 -5.50 4.64 -11.67
C HIS A 175 -6.19 5.69 -10.79
N TYR A 176 -7.00 5.25 -9.84
CA TYR A 176 -7.74 6.15 -8.95
C TYR A 176 -7.05 6.42 -7.62
N GLU A 177 -5.94 5.73 -7.36
CA GLU A 177 -5.00 5.94 -6.26
C GLU A 177 -3.56 5.86 -6.81
N PRO A 178 -2.58 6.50 -6.16
CA PRO A 178 -1.20 6.45 -6.60
C PRO A 178 -0.59 5.05 -6.41
N LEU A 179 0.53 4.81 -7.06
CA LEU A 179 1.32 3.60 -6.91
C LEU A 179 2.01 3.57 -5.53
N PHE A 180 1.64 2.62 -4.68
CA PHE A 180 2.46 2.23 -3.53
C PHE A 180 3.43 1.15 -3.97
N LYS A 181 4.71 1.37 -3.76
CA LYS A 181 5.76 0.37 -4.04
C LYS A 181 5.84 -0.64 -2.89
N ASP A 182 6.34 -1.82 -3.18
CA ASP A 182 6.74 -2.79 -2.17
C ASP A 182 7.81 -2.21 -1.25
N MET A 183 7.85 -2.66 -0.01
CA MET A 183 8.80 -2.13 0.96
C MET A 183 10.15 -2.83 0.88
N ARG A 184 11.23 -2.05 0.77
CA ARG A 184 12.62 -2.48 0.82
C ARG A 184 13.23 -2.08 2.16
N GLN A 185 13.14 -2.97 3.14
CA GLN A 185 13.67 -2.68 4.47
C GLN A 185 15.20 -2.82 4.52
N ASP A 186 15.85 -1.87 5.18
CA ASP A 186 17.31 -1.89 5.37
C ASP A 186 17.69 -2.86 6.51
N LYS A 187 18.51 -3.87 6.19
CA LYS A 187 18.88 -4.92 7.14
C LYS A 187 19.57 -4.36 8.40
N ARG A 188 20.44 -3.38 8.26
CA ARG A 188 21.16 -2.79 9.39
C ARG A 188 20.22 -2.09 10.36
N LEU A 189 19.21 -1.40 9.81
CA LEU A 189 18.16 -0.79 10.63
C LEU A 189 17.29 -1.83 11.31
N LEU A 190 16.94 -2.93 10.62
CA LEU A 190 16.18 -4.04 11.22
C LEU A 190 16.96 -4.71 12.37
N ASP A 191 18.24 -4.96 12.18
CA ASP A 191 19.11 -5.52 13.24
C ASP A 191 19.12 -4.58 14.46
N LEU A 192 19.31 -3.27 14.26
CA LEU A 192 19.26 -2.28 15.33
C LEU A 192 17.90 -2.21 16.03
N PHE A 193 16.80 -2.28 15.29
CA PHE A 193 15.46 -2.31 15.89
C PHE A 193 15.27 -3.59 16.73
N THR A 194 15.71 -4.74 16.25
CA THR A 194 15.64 -6.00 16.98
C THR A 194 16.37 -5.92 18.33
N ASP A 195 17.60 -5.41 18.32
CA ASP A 195 18.42 -5.27 19.53
C ASP A 195 17.76 -4.29 20.51
N VAL A 196 17.40 -3.10 20.04
CA VAL A 196 16.86 -2.05 20.91
C VAL A 196 15.46 -2.41 21.43
N MET A 197 14.58 -2.99 20.62
CA MET A 197 13.28 -3.48 21.09
C MET A 197 13.45 -4.53 22.19
N THR A 198 14.40 -5.45 22.04
CA THR A 198 14.73 -6.45 23.08
C THR A 198 15.23 -5.81 24.37
N GLU A 199 16.06 -4.78 24.29
CA GLU A 199 16.53 -4.03 25.48
C GLU A 199 15.41 -3.27 26.20
N PHE A 200 14.33 -2.96 25.51
CA PHE A 200 13.14 -2.31 26.08
C PHE A 200 12.04 -3.29 26.50
N ASP A 201 12.36 -4.58 26.64
CA ASP A 201 11.43 -5.69 26.97
C ASP A 201 10.29 -5.85 25.93
N GLU A 202 10.57 -5.51 24.66
CA GLU A 202 9.64 -5.64 23.52
C GLU A 202 10.23 -6.52 22.43
N ALA A 203 10.82 -7.68 22.82
CA ALA A 203 11.47 -8.59 21.89
C ALA A 203 10.55 -8.93 20.69
N PRO A 204 10.95 -8.63 19.44
CA PRO A 204 10.09 -8.80 18.29
C PRO A 204 10.16 -10.22 17.71
N ARG A 205 9.09 -10.64 17.04
CA ARG A 205 9.11 -11.75 16.09
C ARG A 205 9.84 -11.27 14.82
N ILE A 206 10.80 -12.06 14.35
CA ILE A 206 11.52 -11.76 13.11
C ILE A 206 10.74 -12.36 11.94
N LEU A 207 10.29 -11.52 11.02
CA LEU A 207 9.57 -11.94 9.84
C LEU A 207 10.55 -12.28 8.71
N PRO A 208 10.29 -13.37 7.94
CA PRO A 208 11.04 -13.65 6.72
C PRO A 208 10.93 -12.48 5.72
N ASP A 209 11.99 -12.25 4.94
CA ASP A 209 12.04 -11.18 3.92
C ASP A 209 10.92 -11.29 2.87
N ASP A 210 10.36 -12.49 2.71
CA ASP A 210 9.28 -12.75 1.76
C ASP A 210 7.89 -12.81 2.42
N GLU A 211 7.76 -12.59 3.70
CA GLU A 211 6.48 -12.43 4.38
C GLU A 211 5.96 -11.02 4.13
N ALA A 212 4.85 -10.93 3.38
CA ALA A 212 4.28 -9.66 2.98
C ALA A 212 2.90 -9.47 3.61
N ASP A 213 2.70 -8.34 4.27
CA ASP A 213 1.41 -7.92 4.80
C ASP A 213 1.05 -6.52 4.28
N GLY A 214 -0.23 -6.37 3.88
CA GLY A 214 -0.78 -5.09 3.46
C GLY A 214 -0.02 -4.36 2.36
N SER A 215 -0.20 -3.06 2.30
CA SER A 215 0.52 -2.11 1.45
C SER A 215 0.65 -0.81 2.20
N THR A 216 1.77 -0.11 2.06
CA THR A 216 2.01 1.19 2.70
C THR A 216 2.80 2.11 1.77
N ASP A 217 2.53 3.41 1.85
CA ASP A 217 3.28 4.42 1.11
C ASP A 217 4.71 4.63 1.64
N VAL A 218 5.08 4.01 2.77
CA VAL A 218 6.46 3.91 3.25
C VAL A 218 7.33 3.11 2.27
N GLY A 219 6.73 2.17 1.52
CA GLY A 219 7.40 1.51 0.41
C GLY A 219 8.07 2.50 -0.54
N ASN A 220 7.38 3.59 -0.92
CA ASN A 220 7.95 4.62 -1.80
C ASN A 220 9.17 5.32 -1.18
N VAL A 221 9.16 5.54 0.14
CA VAL A 221 10.31 6.11 0.87
C VAL A 221 11.51 5.16 0.83
N SER A 222 11.26 3.86 0.98
CA SER A 222 12.32 2.84 1.00
C SER A 222 13.10 2.70 -0.31
N TYR A 223 12.59 3.25 -1.41
CA TYR A 223 13.32 3.35 -2.69
C TYR A 223 14.22 4.57 -2.78
N GLU A 224 14.06 5.55 -1.89
CA GLU A 224 14.84 6.79 -1.88
C GLU A 224 15.94 6.79 -0.82
N VAL A 225 15.71 6.12 0.32
CA VAL A 225 16.59 6.14 1.50
C VAL A 225 16.49 4.82 2.28
N PRO A 226 17.57 4.33 2.92
CA PRO A 226 17.52 3.19 3.83
C PRO A 226 16.40 3.37 4.86
N THR A 227 15.44 2.43 4.90
CA THR A 227 14.21 2.59 5.67
C THR A 227 13.89 1.32 6.47
N ALA A 228 13.33 1.46 7.67
CA ALA A 228 12.73 0.37 8.42
C ALA A 228 11.40 0.79 9.05
N GLN A 229 10.45 -0.16 9.05
CA GLN A 229 9.13 -0.02 9.65
C GLN A 229 8.80 -1.28 10.47
N PRO A 230 9.31 -1.41 11.70
CA PRO A 230 8.86 -2.46 12.61
C PRO A 230 7.45 -2.15 13.14
N THR A 231 6.82 -3.20 13.70
CA THR A 231 5.55 -3.09 14.41
C THR A 231 5.78 -3.15 15.92
N LEU A 232 5.13 -2.29 16.67
CA LEU A 232 5.13 -2.28 18.14
C LEU A 232 3.72 -2.59 18.65
N GLN A 233 3.61 -3.57 19.53
CA GLN A 233 2.36 -4.02 20.10
C GLN A 233 1.71 -2.93 20.96
N ILE A 234 0.44 -2.63 20.69
CA ILE A 234 -0.43 -1.77 21.51
C ILE A 234 -1.59 -2.51 22.17
N GLY A 235 -1.65 -3.82 21.99
CA GLY A 235 -2.60 -4.77 22.54
C GLY A 235 -2.45 -6.12 21.86
N LEU A 236 -2.71 -7.20 22.58
CA LEU A 236 -2.46 -8.55 22.09
C LEU A 236 -3.53 -8.98 21.08
N GLY A 237 -3.11 -9.51 19.93
CA GLY A 237 -3.98 -10.12 18.93
C GLY A 237 -4.96 -9.14 18.28
N LEU A 238 -4.61 -7.87 18.19
CA LEU A 238 -5.45 -6.84 17.58
C LEU A 238 -5.33 -6.87 16.05
N GLU A 239 -6.48 -6.84 15.40
CA GLU A 239 -6.58 -6.66 13.95
C GLU A 239 -6.69 -5.16 13.61
N ALA A 240 -5.90 -4.70 12.64
CA ALA A 240 -5.97 -3.32 12.15
C ALA A 240 -7.36 -2.99 11.58
N HIS A 241 -7.73 -1.70 11.55
CA HIS A 241 -9.02 -1.21 11.05
C HIS A 241 -10.26 -1.69 11.81
N THR A 242 -10.11 -2.09 13.08
CA THR A 242 -11.21 -2.50 13.96
C THR A 242 -11.48 -1.48 15.06
N PRO A 243 -12.71 -1.44 15.64
CA PRO A 243 -12.99 -0.63 16.80
C PRO A 243 -12.09 -0.95 18.00
N GLU A 244 -11.73 -2.21 18.19
CA GLU A 244 -10.84 -2.70 19.25
C GLU A 244 -9.45 -2.10 19.11
N PHE A 245 -8.92 -2.03 17.88
CA PHE A 245 -7.64 -1.38 17.59
C PHE A 245 -7.68 0.11 17.91
N THR A 246 -8.78 0.78 17.56
CA THR A 246 -8.99 2.20 17.85
C THR A 246 -9.01 2.46 19.36
N CYS A 247 -9.72 1.62 20.13
CA CYS A 247 -9.76 1.71 21.59
C CYS A 247 -8.37 1.47 22.20
N ALA A 248 -7.64 0.46 21.73
CA ALA A 248 -6.30 0.14 22.21
C ALA A 248 -5.30 1.29 21.95
N ALA A 249 -5.35 1.92 20.77
CA ALA A 249 -4.48 3.04 20.44
C ALA A 249 -4.68 4.27 21.37
N GLY A 250 -5.87 4.45 21.94
CA GLY A 250 -6.21 5.52 22.89
C GLY A 250 -6.15 5.11 24.35
N SER A 251 -5.80 3.86 24.66
CA SER A 251 -5.70 3.36 26.05
C SER A 251 -4.41 3.83 26.72
N ASP A 252 -4.37 3.77 28.05
CA ASP A 252 -3.15 4.08 28.84
C ASP A 252 -1.96 3.22 28.35
N TYR A 253 -2.19 1.91 28.11
CA TYR A 253 -1.17 1.03 27.58
C TYR A 253 -0.70 1.46 26.17
N GLY A 254 -1.62 1.79 25.27
CA GLY A 254 -1.28 2.26 23.92
C GLY A 254 -0.49 3.58 23.94
N LEU A 255 -0.82 4.49 24.86
CA LEU A 255 -0.08 5.74 25.05
C LEU A 255 1.32 5.49 25.63
N ASP A 256 1.46 4.58 26.60
CA ASP A 256 2.76 4.17 27.15
C ASP A 256 3.63 3.52 26.07
N GLN A 257 3.04 2.66 25.21
CA GLN A 257 3.74 2.07 24.06
C GLN A 257 4.13 3.14 23.03
N ALA A 258 3.34 4.17 22.83
CA ALA A 258 3.73 5.28 21.95
C ALA A 258 4.96 6.03 22.46
N ILE A 259 5.07 6.25 23.78
CA ILE A 259 6.25 6.85 24.42
C ILE A 259 7.44 5.89 24.33
N LYS A 260 7.23 4.59 24.57
CA LYS A 260 8.28 3.56 24.46
C LYS A 260 8.80 3.47 23.03
N GLY A 261 7.92 3.43 22.03
CA GLY A 261 8.29 3.44 20.60
C GLY A 261 9.09 4.67 20.19
N ALA A 262 8.76 5.86 20.74
CA ALA A 262 9.56 7.06 20.54
C ALA A 262 11.00 6.90 21.08
N LYS A 263 11.17 6.33 22.28
CA LYS A 263 12.48 6.05 22.86
C LYS A 263 13.27 5.03 22.05
N ILE A 264 12.64 3.92 21.68
CA ILE A 264 13.25 2.88 20.82
C ILE A 264 13.78 3.52 19.54
N MET A 265 12.95 4.26 18.83
CA MET A 265 13.33 4.89 17.56
C MET A 265 14.47 5.91 17.73
N ALA A 266 14.47 6.70 18.81
CA ALA A 266 15.55 7.64 19.11
C ALA A 266 16.89 6.91 19.36
N VAL A 267 16.87 5.80 20.12
CA VAL A 267 18.08 5.01 20.37
C VAL A 267 18.58 4.33 19.09
N VAL A 268 17.69 3.79 18.27
CA VAL A 268 18.05 3.22 16.95
C VAL A 268 18.72 4.29 16.08
N ALA A 269 18.14 5.49 15.99
CA ALA A 269 18.71 6.60 15.22
C ALA A 269 20.10 7.01 15.71
N LEU A 270 20.29 7.11 17.04
CA LEU A 270 21.59 7.41 17.65
C LEU A 270 22.64 6.34 17.33
N ARG A 271 22.30 5.05 17.51
CA ARG A 271 23.20 3.94 17.19
C ARG A 271 23.54 3.88 15.71
N TYR A 272 22.57 4.12 14.85
CA TYR A 272 22.78 4.17 13.39
C TYR A 272 23.79 5.28 13.03
N ALA A 273 23.65 6.46 13.64
CA ALA A 273 24.55 7.59 13.40
C ALA A 273 25.97 7.36 13.97
N MET A 274 26.09 6.67 15.12
CA MET A 274 27.40 6.44 15.79
C MET A 274 28.26 5.38 15.10
N HIS A 275 27.68 4.46 14.36
CA HIS A 275 28.37 3.33 13.75
C HIS A 275 28.69 3.52 12.27
N LYS A 276 28.92 4.75 11.86
CA LYS A 276 29.43 5.12 10.51
C LYS A 276 30.93 4.97 10.35
#